data_7b5b22f8413c9aaaeb8bb6b1fab87ced
#
_entry.id   7b5b22f8413c9aaaeb8bb6b1fab87ced
#
_cell.length_a   1.000
_cell.length_b   1.000
_cell.length_c   1.000
_cell.angle_alpha   90.00
_cell.angle_beta   90.00
_cell.angle_gamma   90.00
#
_symmetry.space_group_name_H-M   'P 1'
#
loop_
_entity.id
_entity.type
_entity.pdbx_description
1 polymer ?
#
loop_
_entity_poly.entity_id
_entity_poly.type
_entity_poly.pdbx_seq_one_letter_code
_entity_poly.pdbx_strand_id
1 'polypeptide(L)'
;ALEKMGVLGETLQSAGDKISGVGQKLLPVTAGVTALGTIAVKTGADFDSAMSKVAAVSGATGSEMDALREKAREMGSKTKFSASEAAEAMNYMAMAGWKTNDMLSGIEGIMNLAAASGEDLATTSDIVTDALTAFGLSASDSGHFADILAAASSNANTNVSMMGETFKYAAPVLGSLGYSAEDSAIAIGLMANAGIKSSQAGTALRSAITNLAKPTGTVASAMEQYGISLTDSSGKMYSLRELMEQLRQKLGGLSEAEQAQAAASLFGKE
;
A
#
# COMPACT_ATOMS: atom_id res chain seq x y z
N ALA A 1 20.75 -78.55 23.68
CA ALA A 1 19.58 -77.73 23.42
C ALA A 1 19.60 -76.43 24.23
N LEU A 2 19.91 -76.45 25.53
CA LEU A 2 19.98 -75.28 26.41
C LEU A 2 21.07 -74.27 25.99
N GLU A 3 22.25 -74.78 25.55
CA GLU A 3 23.37 -73.96 25.10
C GLU A 3 23.03 -73.15 23.82
N LYS A 4 22.26 -73.73 22.89
CA LYS A 4 21.77 -73.01 21.69
C LYS A 4 20.71 -71.98 22.02
N MET A 5 19.91 -72.15 23.07
CA MET A 5 18.94 -71.17 23.53
C MET A 5 19.61 -69.96 24.21
N GLY A 6 20.72 -70.21 24.94
CA GLY A 6 21.53 -69.13 25.51
C GLY A 6 22.15 -68.24 24.46
N VAL A 7 22.77 -68.80 23.43
CA VAL A 7 23.35 -68.06 22.30
C VAL A 7 22.30 -67.30 21.53
N LEU A 8 21.11 -67.86 21.37
CA LEU A 8 19.99 -67.16 20.70
C LEU A 8 19.49 -65.97 21.55
N GLY A 9 19.43 -66.15 22.88
CA GLY A 9 19.04 -65.10 23.80
C GLY A 9 20.02 -63.92 23.78
N GLU A 10 21.34 -64.18 23.83
CA GLU A 10 22.39 -63.17 23.73
C GLU A 10 22.35 -62.45 22.37
N THR A 11 22.08 -63.21 21.29
CA THR A 11 21.98 -62.59 19.93
C THR A 11 20.75 -61.69 19.81
N LEU A 12 19.64 -62.06 20.38
CA LEU A 12 18.41 -61.27 20.40
C LEU A 12 18.56 -60.01 21.29
N GLN A 13 19.22 -60.16 22.43
CA GLN A 13 19.53 -59.06 23.35
C GLN A 13 20.48 -58.06 22.68
N SER A 14 21.55 -58.52 22.04
CA SER A 14 22.47 -57.68 21.28
C SER A 14 21.78 -57.01 20.08
N ALA A 15 20.85 -57.67 19.43
CA ALA A 15 20.03 -57.05 18.36
C ALA A 15 19.09 -56.00 18.94
N GLY A 16 18.47 -56.26 20.09
CA GLY A 16 17.60 -55.30 20.79
C GLY A 16 18.36 -54.03 21.22
N ASP A 17 19.56 -54.21 21.78
CA ASP A 17 20.42 -53.10 22.20
C ASP A 17 20.89 -52.26 21.02
N LYS A 18 21.20 -52.90 19.88
CA LYS A 18 21.55 -52.17 18.64
C LYS A 18 20.35 -51.40 18.09
N ILE A 19 19.14 -51.96 18.11
CA ILE A 19 17.92 -51.29 17.67
C ILE A 19 17.60 -50.13 18.62
N SER A 20 17.70 -50.32 19.94
CA SER A 20 17.52 -49.24 20.92
C SER A 20 18.54 -48.15 20.75
N GLY A 21 19.81 -48.49 20.50
CA GLY A 21 20.88 -47.51 20.25
C GLY A 21 20.64 -46.69 18.94
N VAL A 22 20.11 -47.33 17.91
CA VAL A 22 19.70 -46.64 16.68
C VAL A 22 18.47 -45.76 16.94
N GLY A 23 17.49 -46.25 17.70
CA GLY A 23 16.31 -45.48 18.10
C GLY A 23 16.67 -44.22 18.89
N GLN A 24 17.59 -44.33 19.87
CA GLN A 24 18.06 -43.15 20.64
C GLN A 24 18.86 -42.17 19.80
N LYS A 25 19.61 -42.62 18.80
CA LYS A 25 20.31 -41.73 17.87
C LYS A 25 19.36 -41.04 16.85
N LEU A 26 18.22 -41.64 16.59
CA LEU A 26 17.17 -41.08 15.71
C LEU A 26 16.23 -40.12 16.45
N LEU A 27 16.14 -40.15 17.78
CA LEU A 27 15.28 -39.26 18.57
C LEU A 27 15.49 -37.77 18.26
N PRO A 28 16.72 -37.24 18.16
CA PRO A 28 16.89 -35.84 17.78
C PRO A 28 16.50 -35.57 16.33
N VAL A 29 16.63 -36.56 15.43
CA VAL A 29 16.19 -36.43 14.02
C VAL A 29 14.68 -36.44 13.92
N THR A 30 14.00 -37.35 14.64
CA THR A 30 12.53 -37.39 14.68
C THR A 30 11.92 -36.16 15.35
N ALA A 31 12.56 -35.64 16.41
CA ALA A 31 12.14 -34.38 17.04
C ALA A 31 12.27 -33.20 16.07
N GLY A 32 13.36 -33.15 15.31
CA GLY A 32 13.57 -32.15 14.26
C GLY A 32 12.53 -32.24 13.12
N VAL A 33 12.26 -33.45 12.63
CA VAL A 33 11.25 -33.69 11.60
C VAL A 33 9.84 -33.36 12.11
N THR A 34 9.52 -33.68 13.37
CA THR A 34 8.22 -33.36 13.98
C THR A 34 8.07 -31.83 14.13
N ALA A 35 9.12 -31.13 14.56
CA ALA A 35 9.10 -29.68 14.66
C ALA A 35 8.92 -29.01 13.30
N LEU A 36 9.64 -29.46 12.26
CA LEU A 36 9.47 -28.96 10.88
C LEU A 36 8.06 -29.30 10.34
N GLY A 37 7.55 -30.49 10.61
CA GLY A 37 6.19 -30.88 10.23
C GLY A 37 5.14 -30.02 10.91
N THR A 38 5.30 -29.70 12.18
CA THR A 38 4.37 -28.83 12.93
C THR A 38 4.39 -27.39 12.38
N ILE A 39 5.57 -26.85 12.06
CA ILE A 39 5.72 -25.54 11.44
C ILE A 39 5.05 -25.52 10.06
N ALA A 40 5.32 -26.54 9.23
CA ALA A 40 4.75 -26.62 7.89
C ALA A 40 3.20 -26.71 7.91
N VAL A 41 2.65 -27.50 8.83
CA VAL A 41 1.19 -27.64 9.00
C VAL A 41 0.58 -26.31 9.48
N LYS A 42 1.20 -25.64 10.44
CA LYS A 42 0.73 -24.34 10.92
C LYS A 42 0.76 -23.28 9.81
N THR A 43 1.87 -23.17 9.08
CA THR A 43 2.00 -22.22 7.97
C THR A 43 0.95 -22.49 6.87
N GLY A 44 0.67 -23.77 6.58
CA GLY A 44 -0.39 -24.15 5.65
C GLY A 44 -1.77 -23.77 6.14
N ALA A 45 -2.07 -24.01 7.43
CA ALA A 45 -3.35 -23.63 8.05
C ALA A 45 -3.56 -22.12 8.11
N ASP A 46 -2.53 -21.35 8.42
CA ASP A 46 -2.57 -19.89 8.44
C ASP A 46 -2.84 -19.33 7.02
N PHE A 47 -2.17 -19.88 6.00
CA PHE A 47 -2.42 -19.53 4.60
C PHE A 47 -3.85 -19.86 4.16
N ASP A 48 -4.35 -21.06 4.46
CA ASP A 48 -5.71 -21.47 4.10
C ASP A 48 -6.77 -20.63 4.83
N SER A 49 -6.50 -20.24 6.08
CA SER A 49 -7.35 -19.32 6.84
C SER A 49 -7.41 -17.94 6.18
N ALA A 50 -6.26 -17.39 5.79
CA ALA A 50 -6.17 -16.10 5.11
C ALA A 50 -6.91 -16.14 3.75
N MET A 51 -6.69 -17.18 2.94
CA MET A 51 -7.37 -17.36 1.66
C MET A 51 -8.89 -17.58 1.81
N SER A 52 -9.34 -18.18 2.91
CA SER A 52 -10.77 -18.31 3.21
C SER A 52 -11.43 -16.95 3.47
N LYS A 53 -10.73 -16.01 4.12
CA LYS A 53 -11.20 -14.64 4.28
C LYS A 53 -11.31 -13.94 2.92
N VAL A 54 -10.30 -14.09 2.05
CA VAL A 54 -10.34 -13.56 0.67
C VAL A 54 -11.56 -14.08 -0.07
N ALA A 55 -11.83 -15.39 -0.03
CA ALA A 55 -13.00 -15.98 -0.66
C ALA A 55 -14.31 -15.40 -0.12
N ALA A 56 -14.43 -15.26 1.20
CA ALA A 56 -15.63 -14.75 1.85
C ALA A 56 -15.94 -13.29 1.47
N VAL A 57 -14.92 -12.46 1.31
CA VAL A 57 -15.09 -11.02 1.01
C VAL A 57 -15.20 -10.77 -0.49
N SER A 58 -14.34 -11.39 -1.31
CA SER A 58 -14.33 -11.18 -2.77
C SER A 58 -15.48 -11.88 -3.49
N GLY A 59 -15.99 -12.97 -2.90
CA GLY A 59 -16.96 -13.89 -3.55
C GLY A 59 -16.31 -14.78 -4.61
N ALA A 60 -14.99 -14.79 -4.75
CA ALA A 60 -14.27 -15.63 -5.70
C ALA A 60 -14.44 -17.12 -5.38
N THR A 61 -14.63 -17.94 -6.39
CA THR A 61 -14.84 -19.41 -6.26
C THR A 61 -14.09 -20.16 -7.36
N GLY A 62 -13.88 -21.46 -7.16
CA GLY A 62 -13.30 -22.34 -8.19
C GLY A 62 -11.95 -21.82 -8.70
N SER A 63 -11.81 -21.72 -10.01
CA SER A 63 -10.56 -21.31 -10.68
C SER A 63 -10.09 -19.91 -10.32
N GLU A 64 -10.99 -19.01 -9.92
CA GLU A 64 -10.61 -17.69 -9.45
C GLU A 64 -9.83 -17.77 -8.13
N MET A 65 -10.31 -18.60 -7.19
CA MET A 65 -9.61 -18.83 -5.93
C MET A 65 -8.29 -19.56 -6.14
N ASP A 66 -8.22 -20.47 -7.09
CA ASP A 66 -6.97 -21.16 -7.44
C ASP A 66 -5.93 -20.16 -7.95
N ALA A 67 -6.33 -19.24 -8.84
CA ALA A 67 -5.46 -18.17 -9.35
C ALA A 67 -4.98 -17.23 -8.23
N LEU A 68 -5.86 -16.84 -7.31
CA LEU A 68 -5.48 -15.99 -6.16
C LEU A 68 -4.51 -16.72 -5.22
N ARG A 69 -4.73 -18.03 -4.95
CA ARG A 69 -3.83 -18.86 -4.15
C ARG A 69 -2.45 -18.99 -4.79
N GLU A 70 -2.41 -19.20 -6.11
CA GLU A 70 -1.16 -19.29 -6.86
C GLU A 70 -0.41 -17.95 -6.81
N LYS A 71 -1.11 -16.84 -7.07
CA LYS A 71 -0.53 -15.50 -7.00
C LYS A 71 -0.01 -15.16 -5.61
N ALA A 72 -0.71 -15.49 -4.55
CA ALA A 72 -0.25 -15.26 -3.18
C ALA A 72 1.04 -16.05 -2.87
N ARG A 73 1.14 -17.31 -3.33
CA ARG A 73 2.38 -18.10 -3.21
C ARG A 73 3.52 -17.55 -4.06
N GLU A 74 3.23 -17.13 -5.28
CA GLU A 74 4.19 -16.44 -6.14
C GLU A 74 4.78 -15.22 -5.44
N MET A 75 3.93 -14.36 -4.92
CA MET A 75 4.34 -13.13 -4.22
C MET A 75 5.14 -13.45 -2.95
N GLY A 76 4.73 -14.47 -2.18
CA GLY A 76 5.50 -14.94 -1.03
C GLY A 76 6.89 -15.50 -1.37
N SER A 77 7.09 -15.97 -2.61
CA SER A 77 8.40 -16.45 -3.08
C SER A 77 9.29 -15.35 -3.66
N LYS A 78 8.70 -14.25 -4.14
CA LYS A 78 9.40 -13.16 -4.83
C LYS A 78 9.67 -11.93 -3.96
N THR A 79 9.02 -11.82 -2.82
CA THR A 79 9.11 -10.66 -1.93
C THR A 79 9.61 -11.05 -0.54
N LYS A 80 9.83 -10.08 0.34
CA LYS A 80 10.18 -10.33 1.75
C LYS A 80 9.01 -10.88 2.58
N PHE A 81 7.80 -10.87 2.03
CA PHE A 81 6.58 -11.27 2.70
C PHE A 81 6.28 -12.76 2.47
N SER A 82 5.53 -13.37 3.37
CA SER A 82 5.02 -14.73 3.23
C SER A 82 3.79 -14.79 2.31
N ALA A 83 3.46 -15.99 1.86
CA ALA A 83 2.20 -16.22 1.12
C ALA A 83 0.95 -15.85 1.95
N SER A 84 0.99 -16.06 3.27
CA SER A 84 -0.11 -15.68 4.17
C SER A 84 -0.27 -14.16 4.24
N GLU A 85 0.82 -13.40 4.33
CA GLU A 85 0.76 -11.93 4.30
C GLU A 85 0.28 -11.42 2.94
N ALA A 86 0.67 -12.06 1.84
CA ALA A 86 0.13 -11.75 0.51
C ALA A 86 -1.39 -12.02 0.43
N ALA A 87 -1.88 -13.11 1.04
CA ALA A 87 -3.30 -13.39 1.14
C ALA A 87 -4.03 -12.36 2.03
N GLU A 88 -3.42 -11.89 3.10
CA GLU A 88 -3.97 -10.80 3.92
C GLU A 88 -4.07 -9.49 3.14
N ALA A 89 -3.05 -9.14 2.36
CA ALA A 89 -3.10 -7.99 1.45
C ALA A 89 -4.26 -8.11 0.45
N MET A 90 -4.46 -9.29 -0.16
CA MET A 90 -5.61 -9.55 -1.03
C MET A 90 -6.95 -9.38 -0.31
N ASN A 91 -7.03 -9.74 0.97
CA ASN A 91 -8.25 -9.53 1.75
C ASN A 91 -8.57 -8.04 1.91
N TYR A 92 -7.57 -7.18 2.15
CA TYR A 92 -7.78 -5.72 2.18
C TYR A 92 -8.22 -5.18 0.82
N MET A 93 -7.60 -5.65 -0.27
CA MET A 93 -8.03 -5.28 -1.63
C MET A 93 -9.48 -5.71 -1.90
N ALA A 94 -9.87 -6.93 -1.48
CA ALA A 94 -11.25 -7.41 -1.60
C ALA A 94 -12.23 -6.57 -0.77
N MET A 95 -11.86 -6.14 0.44
CA MET A 95 -12.64 -5.21 1.27
C MET A 95 -12.82 -3.86 0.60
N ALA A 96 -11.83 -3.37 -0.15
CA ALA A 96 -11.92 -2.18 -1.00
C ALA A 96 -12.77 -2.39 -2.27
N GLY A 97 -13.32 -3.58 -2.48
CA GLY A 97 -14.20 -3.91 -3.59
C GLY A 97 -13.50 -4.47 -4.83
N TRP A 98 -12.20 -4.70 -4.78
CA TRP A 98 -11.44 -5.27 -5.89
C TRP A 98 -11.88 -6.70 -6.17
N LYS A 99 -11.99 -7.03 -7.45
CA LYS A 99 -12.32 -8.37 -7.94
C LYS A 99 -11.05 -9.17 -8.20
N THR A 100 -11.20 -10.45 -8.52
CA THR A 100 -10.09 -11.36 -8.77
C THR A 100 -9.03 -10.78 -9.70
N ASN A 101 -9.43 -10.26 -10.87
CA ASN A 101 -8.50 -9.69 -11.83
C ASN A 101 -7.79 -8.43 -11.31
N ASP A 102 -8.48 -7.61 -10.54
CA ASP A 102 -7.90 -6.42 -9.91
C ASP A 102 -6.83 -6.81 -8.91
N MET A 103 -7.12 -7.79 -8.04
CA MET A 103 -6.17 -8.30 -7.05
C MET A 103 -4.95 -8.94 -7.73
N LEU A 104 -5.15 -9.72 -8.79
CA LEU A 104 -4.05 -10.35 -9.54
C LEU A 104 -3.13 -9.32 -10.20
N SER A 105 -3.69 -8.24 -10.73
CA SER A 105 -2.91 -7.19 -11.41
C SER A 105 -2.27 -6.19 -10.43
N GLY A 106 -2.90 -5.92 -9.30
CA GLY A 106 -2.49 -4.84 -8.39
C GLY A 106 -1.59 -5.26 -7.23
N ILE A 107 -1.61 -6.53 -6.81
CA ILE A 107 -0.91 -6.97 -5.60
C ILE A 107 0.60 -6.73 -5.64
N GLU A 108 1.23 -6.89 -6.80
CA GLU A 108 2.67 -6.74 -6.95
C GLU A 108 3.14 -5.32 -6.62
N GLY A 109 2.43 -4.31 -7.15
CA GLY A 109 2.72 -2.90 -6.86
C GLY A 109 2.58 -2.58 -5.37
N ILE A 110 1.53 -3.07 -4.73
CA ILE A 110 1.28 -2.87 -3.30
C ILE A 110 2.38 -3.51 -2.44
N MET A 111 2.72 -4.77 -2.73
CA MET A 111 3.75 -5.49 -1.96
C MET A 111 5.15 -4.89 -2.15
N ASN A 112 5.46 -4.44 -3.37
CA ASN A 112 6.72 -3.75 -3.66
C ASN A 112 6.82 -2.41 -2.90
N LEU A 113 5.72 -1.64 -2.86
CA LEU A 113 5.67 -0.40 -2.09
C LEU A 113 5.85 -0.65 -0.59
N ALA A 114 5.15 -1.63 -0.02
CA ALA A 114 5.30 -2.01 1.38
C ALA A 114 6.73 -2.49 1.70
N ALA A 115 7.35 -3.24 0.76
CA ALA A 115 8.72 -3.69 0.91
C ALA A 115 9.73 -2.53 0.90
N ALA A 116 9.55 -1.57 -0.01
CA ALA A 116 10.42 -0.42 -0.19
C ALA A 116 10.28 0.63 0.92
N SER A 117 9.05 0.89 1.36
CA SER A 117 8.75 1.90 2.38
C SER A 117 8.96 1.42 3.81
N GLY A 118 8.92 0.11 4.05
CA GLY A 118 8.92 -0.48 5.38
C GLY A 118 7.56 -0.40 6.09
N GLU A 119 6.52 0.07 5.42
CA GLU A 119 5.14 0.09 5.94
C GLU A 119 4.55 -1.33 5.96
N ASP A 120 3.53 -1.53 6.79
CA ASP A 120 2.79 -2.80 6.79
C ASP A 120 1.89 -2.93 5.55
N LEU A 121 1.59 -4.18 5.19
CA LEU A 121 0.80 -4.48 3.99
C LEU A 121 -0.64 -4.00 4.07
N ALA A 122 -1.26 -3.98 5.25
CA ALA A 122 -2.62 -3.51 5.44
C ALA A 122 -2.71 -2.02 5.12
N THR A 123 -1.88 -1.21 5.79
CA THR A 123 -1.79 0.25 5.57
C THR A 123 -1.45 0.56 4.11
N THR A 124 -0.49 -0.16 3.51
CA THR A 124 -0.11 0.07 2.11
C THR A 124 -1.25 -0.30 1.15
N SER A 125 -1.97 -1.39 1.42
CA SER A 125 -3.14 -1.79 0.62
C SER A 125 -4.23 -0.73 0.66
N ASP A 126 -4.60 -0.24 1.84
CA ASP A 126 -5.61 0.80 2.01
C ASP A 126 -5.21 2.09 1.28
N ILE A 127 -3.96 2.54 1.45
CA ILE A 127 -3.45 3.75 0.79
C ILE A 127 -3.59 3.64 -0.74
N VAL A 128 -3.14 2.52 -1.31
CA VAL A 128 -3.13 2.35 -2.77
C VAL A 128 -4.56 2.18 -3.29
N THR A 129 -5.38 1.34 -2.68
CA THR A 129 -6.76 1.09 -3.15
C THR A 129 -7.63 2.33 -3.05
N ASP A 130 -7.54 3.07 -1.96
CA ASP A 130 -8.30 4.31 -1.75
C ASP A 130 -7.88 5.40 -2.75
N ALA A 131 -6.58 5.59 -2.94
CA ALA A 131 -6.06 6.60 -3.85
C ALA A 131 -6.38 6.28 -5.32
N LEU A 132 -6.19 5.02 -5.76
CA LEU A 132 -6.57 4.61 -7.12
C LEU A 132 -8.06 4.85 -7.37
N THR A 133 -8.91 4.48 -6.43
CA THR A 133 -10.36 4.73 -6.52
C THR A 133 -10.66 6.23 -6.61
N ALA A 134 -10.03 7.05 -5.77
CA ALA A 134 -10.26 8.50 -5.73
C ALA A 134 -9.82 9.22 -7.02
N PHE A 135 -8.73 8.75 -7.66
CA PHE A 135 -8.25 9.29 -8.94
C PHE A 135 -8.90 8.63 -10.16
N GLY A 136 -9.78 7.64 -9.98
CA GLY A 136 -10.40 6.90 -11.09
C GLY A 136 -9.42 6.01 -11.86
N LEU A 137 -8.33 5.59 -11.21
CA LEU A 137 -7.32 4.71 -11.76
C LEU A 137 -7.74 3.24 -11.59
N SER A 138 -7.19 2.36 -12.42
CA SER A 138 -7.44 0.93 -12.36
C SER A 138 -6.47 0.22 -11.43
N ALA A 139 -6.78 -1.00 -11.01
CA ALA A 139 -5.89 -1.84 -10.20
C ALA A 139 -4.54 -2.11 -10.89
N SER A 140 -4.51 -2.16 -12.23
CA SER A 140 -3.27 -2.32 -13.00
C SER A 140 -2.31 -1.13 -12.88
N ASP A 141 -2.81 0.05 -12.45
CA ASP A 141 -1.99 1.23 -12.23
C ASP A 141 -1.29 1.24 -10.85
N SER A 142 -1.54 0.22 -10.02
CA SER A 142 -0.98 0.14 -8.66
C SER A 142 0.55 0.17 -8.63
N GLY A 143 1.21 -0.46 -9.59
CA GLY A 143 2.67 -0.41 -9.74
C GLY A 143 3.17 1.00 -10.01
N HIS A 144 2.56 1.68 -10.97
CA HIS A 144 2.87 3.07 -11.29
C HIS A 144 2.59 4.02 -10.11
N PHE A 145 1.46 3.83 -9.43
CA PHE A 145 1.13 4.63 -8.25
C PHE A 145 2.10 4.36 -7.08
N ALA A 146 2.53 3.12 -6.91
CA ALA A 146 3.56 2.75 -5.94
C ALA A 146 4.90 3.47 -6.22
N ASP A 147 5.31 3.55 -7.50
CA ASP A 147 6.51 4.28 -7.92
C ASP A 147 6.39 5.79 -7.64
N ILE A 148 5.22 6.39 -7.86
CA ILE A 148 4.94 7.80 -7.53
C ILE A 148 5.13 8.03 -6.03
N LEU A 149 4.54 7.19 -5.17
CA LEU A 149 4.66 7.32 -3.72
C LEU A 149 6.09 7.09 -3.23
N ALA A 150 6.78 6.08 -3.76
CA ALA A 150 8.17 5.80 -3.43
C ALA A 150 9.09 6.96 -3.83
N ALA A 151 8.92 7.49 -5.04
CA ALA A 151 9.69 8.62 -5.53
C ALA A 151 9.43 9.88 -4.69
N ALA A 152 8.17 10.21 -4.42
CA ALA A 152 7.82 11.40 -3.64
C ALA A 152 8.31 11.30 -2.18
N SER A 153 8.15 10.14 -1.54
CA SER A 153 8.62 9.92 -0.16
C SER A 153 10.15 9.93 -0.05
N SER A 154 10.87 9.55 -1.11
CA SER A 154 12.34 9.57 -1.14
C SER A 154 12.92 10.97 -1.41
N ASN A 155 12.14 11.87 -2.02
CA ASN A 155 12.60 13.19 -2.45
C ASN A 155 11.99 14.34 -1.62
N ALA A 156 11.15 14.04 -0.62
CA ALA A 156 10.54 15.03 0.24
C ALA A 156 10.60 14.60 1.71
N ASN A 157 10.41 15.55 2.63
CA ASN A 157 10.41 15.29 4.07
C ASN A 157 9.09 14.62 4.52
N THR A 158 8.82 13.45 4.00
CA THR A 158 7.60 12.66 4.26
C THR A 158 7.89 11.16 4.16
N ASN A 159 6.87 10.33 4.39
CA ASN A 159 6.89 8.90 4.13
C ASN A 159 5.59 8.46 3.47
N VAL A 160 5.49 7.19 3.07
CA VAL A 160 4.33 6.64 2.36
C VAL A 160 3.06 6.76 3.21
N SER A 161 3.12 6.47 4.51
CA SER A 161 1.99 6.57 5.43
C SER A 161 1.47 8.02 5.54
N MET A 162 2.36 8.99 5.73
CA MET A 162 1.99 10.42 5.78
C MET A 162 1.39 10.90 4.47
N MET A 163 1.92 10.45 3.33
CA MET A 163 1.35 10.76 2.01
C MET A 163 -0.03 10.13 1.83
N GLY A 164 -0.18 8.87 2.23
CA GLY A 164 -1.47 8.17 2.21
C GLY A 164 -2.53 8.90 3.02
N GLU A 165 -2.18 9.32 4.23
CA GLU A 165 -3.09 10.12 5.06
C GLU A 165 -3.44 11.47 4.39
N THR A 166 -2.52 12.11 3.67
CA THR A 166 -2.81 13.33 2.89
C THR A 166 -3.76 13.02 1.73
N PHE A 167 -3.50 11.95 0.97
CA PHE A 167 -4.36 11.53 -0.14
C PHE A 167 -5.79 11.21 0.30
N LYS A 168 -5.97 10.56 1.44
CA LYS A 168 -7.29 10.26 2.00
C LYS A 168 -8.21 11.49 2.10
N TYR A 169 -7.65 12.66 2.41
CA TYR A 169 -8.41 13.91 2.48
C TYR A 169 -8.49 14.67 1.16
N ALA A 170 -7.42 14.66 0.36
CA ALA A 170 -7.32 15.50 -0.83
C ALA A 170 -7.69 14.79 -2.14
N ALA A 171 -7.38 13.49 -2.29
CA ALA A 171 -7.54 12.77 -3.55
C ALA A 171 -8.97 12.76 -4.10
N PRO A 172 -10.05 12.64 -3.29
CA PRO A 172 -11.41 12.68 -3.83
C PRO A 172 -11.74 13.99 -4.57
N VAL A 173 -11.25 15.13 -4.07
CA VAL A 173 -11.45 16.43 -4.74
C VAL A 173 -10.51 16.58 -5.92
N LEU A 174 -9.23 16.22 -5.77
CA LEU A 174 -8.25 16.30 -6.85
C LEU A 174 -8.67 15.43 -8.05
N GLY A 175 -9.03 14.17 -7.80
CA GLY A 175 -9.47 13.24 -8.82
C GLY A 175 -10.77 13.69 -9.50
N SER A 176 -11.77 14.21 -8.75
CA SER A 176 -13.01 14.73 -9.32
C SER A 176 -12.80 15.93 -10.25
N LEU A 177 -11.73 16.68 -10.06
CA LEU A 177 -11.33 17.82 -10.92
C LEU A 177 -10.37 17.41 -12.04
N GLY A 178 -10.02 16.12 -12.13
CA GLY A 178 -9.14 15.58 -13.17
C GLY A 178 -7.65 15.84 -12.95
N TYR A 179 -7.24 16.19 -11.74
CA TYR A 179 -5.81 16.29 -11.41
C TYR A 179 -5.17 14.90 -11.33
N SER A 180 -3.92 14.78 -11.78
CA SER A 180 -3.19 13.53 -11.75
C SER A 180 -2.65 13.19 -10.35
N ALA A 181 -2.40 11.90 -10.12
CA ALA A 181 -1.77 11.43 -8.89
C ALA A 181 -0.32 11.94 -8.77
N GLU A 182 0.40 12.05 -9.90
CA GLU A 182 1.78 12.54 -9.98
C GLU A 182 1.89 13.99 -9.52
N ASP A 183 1.10 14.88 -10.11
CA ASP A 183 1.12 16.30 -9.75
C ASP A 183 0.65 16.51 -8.31
N SER A 184 -0.31 15.71 -7.86
CA SER A 184 -0.78 15.70 -6.48
C SER A 184 0.31 15.28 -5.51
N ALA A 185 1.09 14.23 -5.84
CA ALA A 185 2.22 13.77 -5.03
C ALA A 185 3.33 14.84 -4.95
N ILE A 186 3.59 15.56 -6.04
CA ILE A 186 4.54 16.69 -6.05
C ILE A 186 4.06 17.78 -5.10
N ALA A 187 2.80 18.19 -5.19
CA ALA A 187 2.24 19.21 -4.30
C ALA A 187 2.34 18.81 -2.83
N ILE A 188 1.99 17.55 -2.50
CA ILE A 188 2.10 16.99 -1.16
C ILE A 188 3.57 16.99 -0.69
N GLY A 189 4.51 16.61 -1.54
CA GLY A 189 5.94 16.63 -1.23
C GLY A 189 6.46 18.04 -0.93
N LEU A 190 6.03 19.05 -1.69
CA LEU A 190 6.38 20.45 -1.44
C LEU A 190 5.79 20.95 -0.12
N MET A 191 4.55 20.63 0.19
CA MET A 191 3.93 20.94 1.49
C MET A 191 4.69 20.27 2.64
N ALA A 192 5.08 19.01 2.47
CA ALA A 192 5.85 18.27 3.47
C ALA A 192 7.22 18.88 3.74
N ASN A 193 7.90 19.39 2.71
CA ASN A 193 9.16 20.13 2.85
C ASN A 193 8.98 21.46 3.59
N ALA A 194 7.81 22.08 3.48
CA ALA A 194 7.42 23.25 4.27
C ALA A 194 6.92 22.93 5.69
N GLY A 195 6.90 21.63 6.08
CA GLY A 195 6.47 21.18 7.41
C GLY A 195 4.99 20.82 7.52
N ILE A 196 4.20 20.97 6.45
CA ILE A 196 2.76 20.66 6.43
C ILE A 196 2.59 19.22 5.92
N LYS A 197 2.13 18.29 6.78
CA LYS A 197 2.13 16.84 6.53
C LYS A 197 0.82 16.18 6.93
N SER A 198 0.62 14.96 6.46
CA SER A 198 -0.50 14.07 6.84
C SER A 198 -1.87 14.73 6.67
N SER A 199 -2.79 14.55 7.59
CA SER A 199 -4.15 15.09 7.54
C SER A 199 -4.20 16.62 7.41
N GLN A 200 -3.23 17.33 8.00
CA GLN A 200 -3.13 18.78 7.87
C GLN A 200 -2.87 19.20 6.43
N ALA A 201 -1.92 18.55 5.76
CA ALA A 201 -1.65 18.80 4.33
C ALA A 201 -2.86 18.46 3.46
N GLY A 202 -3.51 17.32 3.73
CA GLY A 202 -4.70 16.89 2.99
C GLY A 202 -5.87 17.87 3.15
N THR A 203 -6.12 18.35 4.35
CA THR A 203 -7.18 19.33 4.63
C THR A 203 -6.88 20.67 3.96
N ALA A 204 -5.65 21.17 4.09
CA ALA A 204 -5.23 22.44 3.49
C ALA A 204 -5.30 22.37 1.96
N LEU A 205 -4.78 21.31 1.34
CA LEU A 205 -4.80 21.14 -0.12
C LEU A 205 -6.24 21.03 -0.64
N ARG A 206 -7.07 20.21 0.01
CA ARG A 206 -8.50 20.09 -0.33
C ARG A 206 -9.21 21.43 -0.24
N SER A 207 -9.00 22.18 0.84
CA SER A 207 -9.63 23.50 1.05
C SER A 207 -9.17 24.51 -0.01
N ALA A 208 -7.87 24.57 -0.27
CA ALA A 208 -7.31 25.47 -1.29
C ALA A 208 -7.91 25.20 -2.67
N ILE A 209 -7.91 23.95 -3.11
CA ILE A 209 -8.44 23.57 -4.42
C ILE A 209 -9.96 23.80 -4.49
N THR A 210 -10.71 23.47 -3.42
CA THR A 210 -12.16 23.70 -3.37
C THR A 210 -12.49 25.20 -3.45
N ASN A 211 -11.73 26.05 -2.75
CA ASN A 211 -11.93 27.50 -2.79
C ASN A 211 -11.69 28.08 -4.19
N LEU A 212 -10.66 27.59 -4.88
CA LEU A 212 -10.37 28.00 -6.24
C LEU A 212 -11.39 27.45 -7.26
N ALA A 213 -11.87 26.22 -7.07
CA ALA A 213 -12.85 25.59 -7.98
C ALA A 213 -14.27 26.14 -7.81
N LYS A 214 -14.63 26.59 -6.61
CA LYS A 214 -15.92 27.20 -6.30
C LYS A 214 -15.70 28.51 -5.52
N PRO A 215 -15.19 29.55 -6.18
CA PRO A 215 -14.78 30.77 -5.49
C PRO A 215 -15.98 31.53 -4.88
N THR A 216 -15.84 31.89 -3.60
CA THR A 216 -16.73 32.87 -2.96
C THR A 216 -16.38 34.29 -3.41
N GLY A 217 -17.17 35.31 -3.05
CA GLY A 217 -16.94 36.67 -3.46
C GLY A 217 -15.50 37.15 -3.18
N THR A 218 -14.95 36.89 -2.00
CA THR A 218 -13.57 37.26 -1.63
C THR A 218 -12.53 36.50 -2.48
N VAL A 219 -12.70 35.19 -2.65
CA VAL A 219 -11.80 34.37 -3.46
C VAL A 219 -11.88 34.78 -4.94
N ALA A 220 -13.09 34.97 -5.47
CA ALA A 220 -13.29 35.40 -6.85
C ALA A 220 -12.61 36.77 -7.14
N SER A 221 -12.78 37.74 -6.24
CA SER A 221 -12.10 39.04 -6.36
C SER A 221 -10.58 38.93 -6.29
N ALA A 222 -10.04 38.04 -5.42
CA ALA A 222 -8.60 37.81 -5.34
C ALA A 222 -8.07 37.10 -6.60
N MET A 223 -8.80 36.11 -7.13
CA MET A 223 -8.45 35.44 -8.39
C MET A 223 -8.39 36.44 -9.56
N GLU A 224 -9.37 37.34 -9.65
CA GLU A 224 -9.38 38.40 -10.67
C GLU A 224 -8.23 39.38 -10.46
N GLN A 225 -8.02 39.87 -9.24
CA GLN A 225 -6.96 40.82 -8.88
C GLN A 225 -5.57 40.30 -9.24
N TYR A 226 -5.29 39.05 -8.96
CA TYR A 226 -3.96 38.45 -9.20
C TYR A 226 -3.87 37.70 -10.54
N GLY A 227 -4.95 37.66 -11.31
CA GLY A 227 -5.00 36.98 -12.61
C GLY A 227 -4.80 35.48 -12.50
N ILE A 228 -5.43 34.83 -11.51
CA ILE A 228 -5.37 33.38 -11.25
C ILE A 228 -6.60 32.73 -11.85
N SER A 229 -6.42 31.65 -12.62
CA SER A 229 -7.49 30.87 -13.23
C SER A 229 -7.21 29.38 -13.09
N LEU A 230 -8.27 28.58 -12.93
CA LEU A 230 -8.18 27.11 -13.00
C LEU A 230 -8.26 26.59 -14.43
N THR A 231 -8.67 27.41 -15.39
CA THR A 231 -8.82 27.02 -16.79
C THR A 231 -8.06 27.97 -17.71
N ASP A 232 -7.64 27.43 -18.83
CA ASP A 232 -7.11 28.22 -19.94
C ASP A 232 -8.23 28.95 -20.72
N SER A 233 -7.85 29.68 -21.75
CA SER A 233 -8.78 30.44 -22.59
C SER A 233 -9.76 29.55 -23.39
N SER A 234 -9.50 28.25 -23.49
CA SER A 234 -10.39 27.26 -24.13
C SER A 234 -11.36 26.61 -23.15
N GLY A 235 -11.23 26.88 -21.84
CA GLY A 235 -12.01 26.27 -20.79
C GLY A 235 -11.44 24.93 -20.29
N LYS A 236 -10.25 24.54 -20.75
CA LYS A 236 -9.57 23.32 -20.27
C LYS A 236 -8.92 23.60 -18.92
N MET A 237 -9.09 22.68 -17.97
CA MET A 237 -8.43 22.75 -16.66
C MET A 237 -6.91 22.72 -16.82
N TYR A 238 -6.22 23.62 -16.11
CA TYR A 238 -4.80 23.51 -15.91
C TYR A 238 -4.47 22.27 -15.06
N SER A 239 -3.33 21.65 -15.29
CA SER A 239 -2.79 20.67 -14.36
C SER A 239 -2.46 21.33 -13.01
N LEU A 240 -2.37 20.54 -11.94
CA LEU A 240 -2.02 21.07 -10.62
C LEU A 240 -0.64 21.73 -10.63
N ARG A 241 0.29 21.20 -11.42
CA ARG A 241 1.61 21.78 -11.65
C ARG A 241 1.54 23.17 -12.30
N GLU A 242 0.75 23.29 -13.36
CA GLU A 242 0.55 24.57 -14.04
C GLU A 242 -0.12 25.61 -13.13
N LEU A 243 -1.08 25.18 -12.31
CA LEU A 243 -1.71 26.02 -11.30
C LEU A 243 -0.69 26.50 -10.24
N MET A 244 0.14 25.61 -9.72
CA MET A 244 1.19 25.97 -8.76
C MET A 244 2.20 26.93 -9.38
N GLU A 245 2.61 26.72 -10.62
CA GLU A 245 3.51 27.62 -11.34
C GLU A 245 2.87 28.99 -11.57
N GLN A 246 1.58 29.03 -11.93
CA GLN A 246 0.81 30.27 -12.06
C GLN A 246 0.79 31.04 -10.73
N LEU A 247 0.49 30.37 -9.62
CA LEU A 247 0.50 30.97 -8.28
C LEU A 247 1.88 31.52 -7.95
N ARG A 248 2.95 30.75 -8.20
CA ARG A 248 4.34 31.17 -7.98
C ARG A 248 4.69 32.41 -8.78
N GLN A 249 4.35 32.45 -10.06
CA GLN A 249 4.65 33.60 -10.95
C GLN A 249 3.86 34.84 -10.56
N LYS A 250 2.57 34.70 -10.24
CA LYS A 250 1.70 35.83 -9.94
C LYS A 250 1.89 36.40 -8.55
N LEU A 251 2.22 35.55 -7.56
CA LEU A 251 2.38 35.98 -6.17
C LEU A 251 3.83 36.18 -5.77
N GLY A 252 4.79 35.52 -6.41
CA GLY A 252 6.19 35.52 -6.02
C GLY A 252 6.89 36.87 -6.19
N GLY A 253 6.35 37.78 -7.03
CA GLY A 253 6.86 39.16 -7.20
C GLY A 253 6.27 40.17 -6.23
N LEU A 254 5.31 39.80 -5.39
CA LEU A 254 4.67 40.65 -4.39
C LEU A 254 5.56 40.80 -3.14
N SER A 255 5.37 41.89 -2.38
CA SER A 255 5.97 42.00 -1.04
C SER A 255 5.43 40.94 -0.10
N GLU A 256 6.16 40.61 0.96
CA GLU A 256 5.74 39.58 1.95
C GLU A 256 4.35 39.85 2.54
N ALA A 257 4.03 41.13 2.80
CA ALA A 257 2.71 41.50 3.31
C ALA A 257 1.61 41.28 2.28
N GLU A 258 1.85 41.57 1.01
CA GLU A 258 0.91 41.33 -0.09
C GLU A 258 0.76 39.84 -0.38
N GLN A 259 1.85 39.04 -0.31
CA GLN A 259 1.80 37.60 -0.42
C GLN A 259 0.92 36.99 0.68
N ALA A 260 1.12 37.42 1.93
CA ALA A 260 0.30 36.94 3.06
C ALA A 260 -1.18 37.31 2.88
N GLN A 261 -1.48 38.53 2.41
CA GLN A 261 -2.83 38.98 2.12
C GLN A 261 -3.46 38.17 0.97
N ALA A 262 -2.72 37.93 -0.11
CA ALA A 262 -3.16 37.14 -1.25
C ALA A 262 -3.46 35.70 -0.81
N ALA A 263 -2.55 35.06 -0.07
CA ALA A 263 -2.73 33.71 0.44
C ALA A 263 -3.97 33.60 1.35
N ALA A 264 -4.14 34.55 2.28
CA ALA A 264 -5.31 34.57 3.16
C ALA A 264 -6.63 34.78 2.38
N SER A 265 -6.60 35.54 1.28
CA SER A 265 -7.79 35.79 0.45
C SER A 265 -8.15 34.62 -0.45
N LEU A 266 -7.15 33.88 -0.96
CA LEU A 266 -7.33 32.75 -1.87
C LEU A 266 -7.60 31.42 -1.13
N PHE A 267 -6.87 31.17 -0.04
CA PHE A 267 -6.83 29.88 0.61
C PHE A 267 -7.51 29.84 1.98
N GLY A 268 -7.77 30.99 2.57
CA GLY A 268 -8.30 31.14 3.92
C GLY A 268 -7.23 31.55 4.94
N LYS A 269 -7.64 31.61 6.21
CA LYS A 269 -6.77 32.08 7.31
C LYS A 269 -6.17 30.93 8.12
N GLU A 270 -6.30 29.70 7.62
CA GLU A 270 -5.76 28.50 8.28
C GLU A 270 -4.34 28.18 7.85
#